data_78ff4de5e011fae0780672fbf07e4a81
#
_entry.id   78ff4de5e011fae0780672fbf07e4a81
#
_cell.length_a   1.000
_cell.length_b   1.000
_cell.length_c   1.000
_cell.angle_alpha   90.00
_cell.angle_beta   90.00
_cell.angle_gamma   90.00
#
_symmetry.space_group_name_H-M   'P 1'
#
loop_
_entity.id
_entity.type
_entity.pdbx_description
1 polymer ?
#
loop_
_entity_poly.entity_id
_entity_poly.type
_entity_poly.pdbx_seq_one_letter_code
_entity_poly.pdbx_strand_id
1 'polypeptide(L)'
;RYESDSSCMFQYIHSHPVQAGERVLSSLLESVRGRLHVLNARPADAEHISRYISAKVTDNLNSIMGSRVLAELLSYDTLTINHKEYLNLPRLASMFEPEHLAAVFAGDTCCDIHGDLTVENIICTGGDGGFYLIDPNPGNIHESSFLDYAKLLQSLHGGYEFMMKTDSVSVTGSSIDFVYTRSAVYDRLYSFLLGYFEEHFTPQEVKSIFYHELVHWLRLMPYKLRKDARRAPMFYAGLVMAANDVYNRFEKN
;
A
#
# COMPACT_ATOMS: atom_id res chain seq x y z
N ARG A 1 -2.57 -16.87 -24.34
CA ARG A 1 -3.61 -15.96 -24.89
C ARG A 1 -4.62 -15.74 -23.77
N TYR A 2 -4.82 -14.49 -23.36
CA TYR A 2 -5.91 -14.14 -22.45
C TYR A 2 -7.25 -14.34 -23.20
N GLU A 3 -8.31 -14.64 -22.47
CA GLU A 3 -9.67 -14.70 -23.03
C GLU A 3 -10.06 -13.32 -23.58
N SER A 4 -10.86 -13.28 -24.63
CA SER A 4 -11.21 -12.03 -25.35
C SER A 4 -11.86 -10.97 -24.45
N ASP A 5 -12.46 -11.39 -23.33
CA ASP A 5 -13.23 -10.53 -22.41
C ASP A 5 -12.48 -10.28 -21.08
N SER A 6 -11.16 -10.53 -21.04
CA SER A 6 -10.35 -10.27 -19.84
C SER A 6 -9.85 -8.83 -19.81
N SER A 7 -9.85 -8.23 -18.60
CA SER A 7 -9.32 -6.89 -18.33
C SER A 7 -8.66 -6.84 -16.95
N CYS A 8 -7.74 -5.88 -16.73
CA CYS A 8 -7.21 -5.71 -15.38
C CYS A 8 -8.33 -5.32 -14.40
N MET A 9 -8.18 -5.68 -13.13
CA MET A 9 -9.22 -5.46 -12.12
C MET A 9 -9.59 -3.98 -12.00
N PHE A 10 -8.64 -3.06 -12.21
CA PHE A 10 -8.95 -1.62 -12.23
C PHE A 10 -10.02 -1.28 -13.29
N GLN A 11 -9.87 -1.78 -14.51
CA GLN A 11 -10.85 -1.55 -15.57
C GLN A 11 -12.16 -2.31 -15.32
N TYR A 12 -12.05 -3.56 -14.89
CA TYR A 12 -13.18 -4.44 -14.63
C TYR A 12 -14.15 -3.84 -13.60
N ILE A 13 -13.67 -3.39 -12.46
CA ILE A 13 -14.53 -2.85 -11.39
C ILE A 13 -15.18 -1.51 -11.72
N HIS A 14 -14.67 -0.78 -12.73
CA HIS A 14 -15.29 0.46 -13.21
C HIS A 14 -16.24 0.25 -14.40
N SER A 15 -16.29 -0.96 -14.96
CA SER A 15 -17.16 -1.32 -16.07
C SER A 15 -18.25 -2.36 -15.72
N HIS A 16 -18.20 -2.91 -14.50
CA HIS A 16 -19.14 -3.93 -14.03
C HIS A 16 -19.81 -3.50 -12.71
N PRO A 17 -20.94 -4.13 -12.33
CA PRO A 17 -21.55 -3.91 -11.01
C PRO A 17 -20.56 -4.20 -9.88
N VAL A 18 -20.63 -3.43 -8.80
CA VAL A 18 -19.71 -3.55 -7.65
C VAL A 18 -19.64 -4.98 -7.09
N GLN A 19 -20.75 -5.72 -7.10
CA GLN A 19 -20.81 -7.11 -6.64
C GLN A 19 -19.91 -8.05 -7.47
N ALA A 20 -19.67 -7.72 -8.74
CA ALA A 20 -18.71 -8.48 -9.55
C ALA A 20 -17.29 -8.28 -9.06
N GLY A 21 -16.92 -7.05 -8.70
CA GLY A 21 -15.63 -6.74 -8.06
C GLY A 21 -15.47 -7.42 -6.70
N GLU A 22 -16.53 -7.43 -5.87
CA GLU A 22 -16.51 -8.14 -4.58
C GLU A 22 -16.29 -9.65 -4.75
N ARG A 23 -16.94 -10.28 -5.75
CA ARG A 23 -16.71 -11.71 -6.03
C ARG A 23 -15.27 -12.02 -6.47
N VAL A 24 -14.71 -11.19 -7.35
CA VAL A 24 -13.30 -11.35 -7.75
C VAL A 24 -12.39 -11.19 -6.55
N LEU A 25 -12.59 -10.15 -5.73
CA LEU A 25 -11.77 -9.90 -4.53
C LEU A 25 -11.90 -11.04 -3.52
N SER A 26 -13.11 -11.56 -3.26
CA SER A 26 -13.32 -12.74 -2.40
C SER A 26 -12.56 -13.96 -2.91
N SER A 27 -12.75 -14.30 -4.19
CA SER A 27 -12.06 -15.45 -4.82
C SER A 27 -10.54 -15.30 -4.77
N LEU A 28 -10.02 -14.08 -4.96
CA LEU A 28 -8.61 -13.76 -4.86
C LEU A 28 -8.09 -14.01 -3.45
N LEU A 29 -8.72 -13.39 -2.44
CA LEU A 29 -8.29 -13.48 -1.05
C LEU A 29 -8.27 -14.94 -0.56
N GLU A 30 -9.31 -15.71 -0.89
CA GLU A 30 -9.37 -17.14 -0.59
C GLU A 30 -8.28 -17.95 -1.31
N SER A 31 -8.03 -17.63 -2.58
CA SER A 31 -7.02 -18.35 -3.37
C SER A 31 -5.60 -18.04 -2.89
N VAL A 32 -5.25 -16.78 -2.63
CA VAL A 32 -3.90 -16.45 -2.16
C VAL A 32 -3.68 -17.01 -0.76
N ARG A 33 -4.66 -16.91 0.14
CA ARG A 33 -4.56 -17.45 1.48
C ARG A 33 -4.47 -18.98 1.50
N GLY A 34 -5.31 -19.66 0.72
CA GLY A 34 -5.44 -21.14 0.77
C GLY A 34 -4.49 -21.89 -0.15
N ARG A 35 -3.87 -21.24 -1.15
CA ARG A 35 -3.04 -21.91 -2.16
C ARG A 35 -1.64 -21.35 -2.28
N LEU A 36 -1.44 -20.05 -2.06
CA LEU A 36 -0.13 -19.40 -2.19
C LEU A 36 0.52 -19.22 -0.81
N HIS A 37 -0.14 -18.55 0.12
CA HIS A 37 0.42 -18.21 1.43
C HIS A 37 0.59 -19.40 2.38
N VAL A 38 0.14 -20.59 2.00
CA VAL A 38 0.42 -21.85 2.73
C VAL A 38 1.71 -22.53 2.28
N LEU A 39 2.27 -22.11 1.14
CA LEU A 39 3.48 -22.71 0.59
C LEU A 39 4.70 -22.12 1.30
N ASN A 40 5.63 -23.00 1.73
CA ASN A 40 6.85 -22.62 2.44
C ASN A 40 6.62 -21.75 3.69
N ALA A 41 5.44 -21.87 4.32
CA ALA A 41 5.07 -21.05 5.46
C ALA A 41 5.98 -21.33 6.68
N ARG A 42 6.51 -20.25 7.26
CA ARG A 42 7.38 -20.26 8.43
C ARG A 42 7.28 -18.93 9.19
N PRO A 43 7.51 -18.91 10.51
CA PRO A 43 7.62 -17.63 11.22
C PRO A 43 8.72 -16.76 10.62
N ALA A 44 8.52 -15.44 10.59
CA ALA A 44 9.57 -14.50 10.24
C ALA A 44 10.65 -14.49 11.34
N ASP A 45 11.92 -14.50 10.95
CA ASP A 45 13.01 -14.39 11.91
C ASP A 45 13.46 -12.92 12.10
N ALA A 46 13.99 -12.62 13.28
CA ALA A 46 14.39 -11.28 13.67
C ALA A 46 15.47 -10.68 12.77
N GLU A 47 16.38 -11.49 12.21
CA GLU A 47 17.42 -11.01 11.31
C GLU A 47 16.84 -10.57 9.97
N HIS A 48 15.88 -11.34 9.41
CA HIS A 48 15.17 -10.95 8.19
C HIS A 48 14.36 -9.67 8.39
N ILE A 49 13.64 -9.55 9.52
CA ILE A 49 12.89 -8.34 9.88
C ILE A 49 13.85 -7.15 9.98
N SER A 50 14.98 -7.28 10.67
CA SER A 50 15.96 -6.20 10.81
C SER A 50 16.53 -5.75 9.46
N ARG A 51 16.89 -6.69 8.57
CA ARG A 51 17.34 -6.37 7.21
C ARG A 51 16.27 -5.69 6.38
N TYR A 52 15.02 -6.14 6.51
CA TYR A 52 13.87 -5.53 5.81
C TYR A 52 13.66 -4.10 6.27
N ILE A 53 13.66 -3.84 7.57
CA ILE A 53 13.52 -2.50 8.16
C ILE A 53 14.65 -1.60 7.66
N SER A 54 15.91 -2.04 7.77
CA SER A 54 17.06 -1.26 7.30
C SER A 54 16.92 -0.88 5.82
N ALA A 55 16.73 -1.87 4.94
CA ALA A 55 16.77 -1.66 3.49
C ALA A 55 15.49 -1.03 2.90
N LYS A 56 14.33 -1.24 3.54
CA LYS A 56 13.04 -0.79 2.98
C LYS A 56 12.38 0.34 3.75
N VAL A 57 12.80 0.59 4.99
CA VAL A 57 12.30 1.72 5.77
C VAL A 57 13.41 2.76 5.94
N THR A 58 14.47 2.44 6.68
CA THR A 58 15.52 3.41 7.03
C THR A 58 16.17 4.04 5.80
N ASP A 59 16.57 3.25 4.81
CA ASP A 59 17.22 3.77 3.59
C ASP A 59 16.27 4.64 2.77
N ASN A 60 14.99 4.26 2.68
CA ASN A 60 13.99 5.04 1.95
C ASN A 60 13.61 6.33 2.69
N LEU A 61 13.49 6.30 4.02
CA LEU A 61 13.30 7.50 4.82
C LEU A 61 14.47 8.47 4.68
N ASN A 62 15.71 7.98 4.76
CA ASN A 62 16.90 8.80 4.55
C ASN A 62 16.90 9.45 3.16
N SER A 63 16.46 8.72 2.13
CA SER A 63 16.31 9.25 0.78
C SER A 63 15.24 10.36 0.70
N ILE A 64 14.14 10.22 1.41
CA ILE A 64 13.07 11.22 1.50
C ILE A 64 13.58 12.44 2.25
N MET A 65 14.13 12.26 3.46
CA MET A 65 14.59 13.34 4.32
C MET A 65 15.75 14.14 3.71
N GLY A 66 16.61 13.50 2.90
CA GLY A 66 17.70 14.15 2.14
C GLY A 66 17.26 14.76 0.81
N SER A 67 15.97 14.70 0.44
CA SER A 67 15.50 15.14 -0.87
C SER A 67 15.43 16.68 -0.97
N ARG A 68 16.12 17.25 -1.97
CA ARG A 68 15.96 18.68 -2.29
C ARG A 68 14.57 19.01 -2.83
N VAL A 69 13.91 18.07 -3.48
CA VAL A 69 12.55 18.26 -4.04
C VAL A 69 11.50 18.43 -2.94
N LEU A 70 11.70 17.79 -1.80
CA LEU A 70 10.76 17.82 -0.66
C LEU A 70 11.26 18.69 0.48
N ALA A 71 12.42 19.38 0.36
CA ALA A 71 13.06 20.07 1.48
C ALA A 71 12.17 21.12 2.14
N GLU A 72 11.43 21.91 1.35
CA GLU A 72 10.48 22.88 1.87
C GLU A 72 9.31 22.20 2.59
N LEU A 73 8.69 21.21 1.97
CA LEU A 73 7.59 20.46 2.56
C LEU A 73 7.98 19.78 3.88
N LEU A 74 9.18 19.22 3.94
CA LEU A 74 9.70 18.55 5.15
C LEU A 74 9.99 19.52 6.32
N SER A 75 10.06 20.83 6.06
CA SER A 75 10.29 21.83 7.11
C SER A 75 9.02 22.19 7.91
N TYR A 76 7.84 21.80 7.44
CA TYR A 76 6.58 22.06 8.13
C TYR A 76 6.20 20.91 9.06
N ASP A 77 5.60 21.25 10.20
CA ASP A 77 5.05 20.25 11.15
C ASP A 77 3.78 19.57 10.63
N THR A 78 2.97 20.32 9.89
CA THR A 78 1.74 19.86 9.24
C THR A 78 1.71 20.23 7.78
N LEU A 79 1.00 19.45 6.98
CA LEU A 79 0.71 19.73 5.58
C LEU A 79 -0.78 19.81 5.35
N THR A 80 -1.20 20.75 4.50
CA THR A 80 -2.56 20.80 3.97
C THR A 80 -2.59 20.04 2.65
N ILE A 81 -3.25 18.89 2.62
CA ILE A 81 -3.38 18.05 1.42
C ILE A 81 -4.84 18.09 0.98
N ASN A 82 -5.13 18.63 -0.21
CA ASN A 82 -6.49 18.77 -0.72
C ASN A 82 -7.44 19.35 0.35
N HIS A 83 -7.06 20.46 0.95
CA HIS A 83 -7.82 21.22 1.96
C HIS A 83 -7.99 20.53 3.33
N LYS A 84 -7.32 19.40 3.59
CA LYS A 84 -7.32 18.73 4.89
C LYS A 84 -5.92 18.75 5.49
N GLU A 85 -5.84 19.04 6.81
CA GLU A 85 -4.57 19.07 7.55
C GLU A 85 -4.16 17.65 8.00
N TYR A 86 -2.85 17.39 7.89
CA TYR A 86 -2.20 16.14 8.29
C TYR A 86 -0.90 16.43 9.03
N LEU A 87 -0.56 15.62 10.01
CA LEU A 87 0.78 15.60 10.60
C LEU A 87 1.79 15.21 9.52
N ASN A 88 2.85 15.99 9.39
CA ASN A 88 3.90 15.68 8.41
C ASN A 88 4.76 14.50 8.86
N LEU A 89 5.45 13.87 7.95
CA LEU A 89 6.26 12.67 8.19
C LEU A 89 7.28 12.84 9.33
N PRO A 90 8.01 13.98 9.49
CA PRO A 90 8.89 14.18 10.63
C PRO A 90 8.20 14.10 12.00
N ARG A 91 6.92 14.47 12.07
CA ARG A 91 6.11 14.40 13.30
C ARG A 91 5.64 12.98 13.63
N LEU A 92 5.70 12.08 12.66
CA LEU A 92 5.34 10.68 12.76
C LEU A 92 6.58 9.75 12.82
N ALA A 93 7.77 10.32 13.04
CA ALA A 93 9.05 9.60 12.97
C ALA A 93 9.11 8.39 13.92
N SER A 94 8.48 8.47 15.10
CA SER A 94 8.44 7.36 16.07
C SER A 94 7.79 6.08 15.52
N MET A 95 6.88 6.19 14.56
CA MET A 95 6.25 5.04 13.91
C MET A 95 7.25 4.23 13.07
N PHE A 96 8.35 4.83 12.68
CA PHE A 96 9.35 4.25 11.78
C PHE A 96 10.65 3.87 12.51
N GLU A 97 10.67 3.99 13.83
CA GLU A 97 11.83 3.55 14.64
C GLU A 97 12.02 2.03 14.50
N PRO A 98 13.27 1.55 14.33
CA PRO A 98 13.53 0.13 14.09
C PRO A 98 12.95 -0.80 15.13
N GLU A 99 13.04 -0.43 16.42
CA GLU A 99 12.53 -1.21 17.55
C GLU A 99 11.00 -1.32 17.51
N HIS A 100 10.31 -0.21 17.18
CA HIS A 100 8.85 -0.19 17.02
C HIS A 100 8.43 -1.11 15.88
N LEU A 101 9.05 -0.98 14.71
CA LEU A 101 8.75 -1.80 13.54
C LEU A 101 9.08 -3.27 13.76
N ALA A 102 10.18 -3.58 14.46
CA ALA A 102 10.51 -4.96 14.81
C ALA A 102 9.41 -5.61 15.66
N ALA A 103 8.85 -4.85 16.61
CA ALA A 103 7.71 -5.32 17.41
C ALA A 103 6.43 -5.47 16.58
N VAL A 104 6.18 -4.57 15.62
CA VAL A 104 5.02 -4.66 14.71
C VAL A 104 5.09 -5.91 13.84
N PHE A 105 6.26 -6.21 13.26
CA PHE A 105 6.45 -7.32 12.31
C PHE A 105 6.82 -8.67 12.96
N ALA A 106 7.00 -8.71 14.29
CA ALA A 106 7.44 -9.91 15.00
C ALA A 106 6.51 -11.13 14.83
N GLY A 107 5.22 -10.89 14.58
CA GLY A 107 4.21 -11.93 14.35
C GLY A 107 4.01 -12.35 12.89
N ASP A 108 4.81 -11.80 11.96
CA ASP A 108 4.66 -12.08 10.55
C ASP A 108 4.96 -13.55 10.22
N THR A 109 4.22 -14.09 9.26
CA THR A 109 4.50 -15.38 8.65
C THR A 109 5.07 -15.19 7.26
N CYS A 110 6.29 -15.66 7.04
CA CYS A 110 6.92 -15.72 5.72
C CYS A 110 6.41 -16.94 4.95
N CYS A 111 6.14 -16.76 3.67
CA CYS A 111 5.64 -17.80 2.77
C CYS A 111 5.89 -17.41 1.31
N ASP A 112 5.43 -18.22 0.37
CA ASP A 112 5.37 -17.78 -1.02
C ASP A 112 4.34 -16.66 -1.17
N ILE A 113 4.73 -15.58 -1.85
CA ILE A 113 3.90 -14.40 -2.07
C ILE A 113 3.93 -13.96 -3.54
N HIS A 114 2.95 -13.20 -3.97
CA HIS A 114 2.99 -12.50 -5.25
C HIS A 114 3.99 -11.32 -5.23
N GLY A 115 4.02 -10.59 -4.12
CA GLY A 115 4.99 -9.52 -3.84
C GLY A 115 4.69 -8.19 -4.52
N ASP A 116 3.69 -8.12 -5.42
CA ASP A 116 3.21 -6.88 -6.05
C ASP A 116 1.71 -6.98 -6.41
N LEU A 117 0.88 -7.41 -5.45
CA LEU A 117 -0.54 -7.70 -5.62
C LEU A 117 -1.40 -6.41 -5.68
N THR A 118 -1.16 -5.57 -6.68
CA THR A 118 -2.00 -4.39 -6.97
C THR A 118 -3.20 -4.78 -7.83
N VAL A 119 -4.23 -3.94 -7.88
CA VAL A 119 -5.42 -4.20 -8.72
C VAL A 119 -5.11 -4.19 -10.22
N GLU A 120 -3.98 -3.62 -10.65
CA GLU A 120 -3.53 -3.67 -12.04
C GLU A 120 -2.90 -5.02 -12.41
N ASN A 121 -2.35 -5.75 -11.42
CA ASN A 121 -1.73 -7.07 -11.60
C ASN A 121 -2.73 -8.24 -11.45
N ILE A 122 -4.02 -7.95 -11.31
CA ILE A 122 -5.11 -8.91 -11.27
C ILE A 122 -5.88 -8.80 -12.58
N ILE A 123 -5.86 -9.84 -13.39
CA ILE A 123 -6.63 -9.91 -14.65
C ILE A 123 -7.92 -10.66 -14.38
N CYS A 124 -9.04 -9.95 -14.42
CA CYS A 124 -10.37 -10.55 -14.30
C CYS A 124 -10.79 -11.20 -15.62
N THR A 125 -11.39 -12.38 -15.53
CA THR A 125 -11.97 -13.08 -16.68
C THR A 125 -13.48 -12.86 -16.72
N GLY A 126 -14.12 -13.12 -17.88
CA GLY A 126 -15.57 -12.99 -18.05
C GLY A 126 -16.42 -13.99 -17.24
N GLY A 127 -15.79 -14.90 -16.48
CA GLY A 127 -16.47 -15.84 -15.59
C GLY A 127 -16.80 -15.24 -14.21
N ASP A 128 -17.60 -15.97 -13.43
CA ASP A 128 -18.07 -15.52 -12.11
C ASP A 128 -16.93 -15.56 -11.07
N GLY A 129 -16.22 -14.43 -10.91
CA GLY A 129 -15.11 -14.27 -9.98
C GLY A 129 -13.77 -14.88 -10.45
N GLY A 130 -13.64 -15.24 -11.73
CA GLY A 130 -12.41 -15.77 -12.30
C GLY A 130 -11.32 -14.70 -12.44
N PHE A 131 -10.06 -15.06 -12.17
CA PHE A 131 -8.92 -14.15 -12.30
C PHE A 131 -7.63 -14.90 -12.63
N TYR A 132 -6.64 -14.13 -13.11
CA TYR A 132 -5.23 -14.51 -13.20
C TYR A 132 -4.37 -13.45 -12.53
N LEU A 133 -3.26 -13.86 -11.92
CA LEU A 133 -2.23 -12.96 -11.40
C LEU A 133 -1.10 -12.85 -12.41
N ILE A 134 -0.59 -11.63 -12.60
CA ILE A 134 0.52 -11.33 -13.50
C ILE A 134 1.60 -10.51 -12.78
N ASP A 135 2.80 -10.50 -13.32
CA ASP A 135 3.94 -9.70 -12.87
C ASP A 135 4.28 -9.89 -11.37
N PRO A 136 4.48 -11.14 -10.91
CA PRO A 136 4.94 -11.39 -9.55
C PRO A 136 6.32 -10.76 -9.33
N ASN A 137 6.55 -10.24 -8.12
CA ASN A 137 7.85 -9.68 -7.74
C ASN A 137 8.62 -10.65 -6.83
N PRO A 138 9.59 -11.43 -7.36
CA PRO A 138 10.33 -12.41 -6.58
C PRO A 138 11.46 -11.79 -5.73
N GLY A 139 11.70 -10.49 -5.83
CA GLY A 139 12.85 -9.80 -5.21
C GLY A 139 12.56 -9.18 -3.84
N ASN A 140 11.60 -9.71 -3.08
CA ASN A 140 11.31 -9.19 -1.74
C ASN A 140 12.31 -9.73 -0.71
N ILE A 141 12.83 -8.84 0.15
CA ILE A 141 13.72 -9.21 1.27
C ILE A 141 12.90 -9.93 2.35
N HIS A 142 11.69 -9.47 2.58
CA HIS A 142 10.73 -10.03 3.52
C HIS A 142 9.56 -10.60 2.71
N GLU A 143 9.31 -11.88 2.87
CA GLU A 143 8.30 -12.61 2.08
C GLU A 143 7.06 -12.89 2.94
N SER A 144 6.62 -11.90 3.71
CA SER A 144 5.39 -12.02 4.50
C SER A 144 4.15 -11.98 3.61
N SER A 145 3.17 -12.86 3.89
CA SER A 145 1.85 -12.81 3.26
C SER A 145 1.18 -11.45 3.39
N PHE A 146 1.51 -10.70 4.45
CA PHE A 146 0.96 -9.37 4.72
C PHE A 146 1.37 -8.33 3.69
N LEU A 147 2.48 -8.55 2.96
CA LEU A 147 2.88 -7.66 1.87
C LEU A 147 1.87 -7.68 0.72
N ASP A 148 1.28 -8.83 0.40
CA ASP A 148 0.27 -8.93 -0.65
C ASP A 148 -1.02 -8.20 -0.25
N TYR A 149 -1.49 -8.36 0.99
CA TYR A 149 -2.63 -7.60 1.51
C TYR A 149 -2.34 -6.09 1.58
N ALA A 150 -1.12 -5.72 1.94
CA ALA A 150 -0.68 -4.33 1.97
C ALA A 150 -0.62 -3.69 0.57
N LYS A 151 -0.35 -4.47 -0.47
CA LYS A 151 -0.44 -4.00 -1.86
C LYS A 151 -1.88 -3.74 -2.29
N LEU A 152 -2.82 -4.58 -1.86
CA LEU A 152 -4.25 -4.31 -2.05
C LEU A 152 -4.69 -3.04 -1.28
N LEU A 153 -4.15 -2.79 -0.08
CA LEU A 153 -4.37 -1.53 0.64
C LEU A 153 -3.78 -0.34 -0.12
N GLN A 154 -2.56 -0.41 -0.63
CA GLN A 154 -1.97 0.66 -1.42
C GLN A 154 -2.85 1.05 -2.62
N SER A 155 -3.53 0.07 -3.23
CA SER A 155 -4.55 0.29 -4.27
C SER A 155 -5.85 0.87 -3.68
N LEU A 156 -6.56 0.08 -2.87
CA LEU A 156 -7.95 0.36 -2.48
C LEU A 156 -8.06 1.43 -1.39
N HIS A 157 -7.14 1.49 -0.43
CA HIS A 157 -7.05 2.53 0.59
C HIS A 157 -6.32 3.76 0.08
N GLY A 158 -5.11 3.57 -0.44
CA GLY A 158 -4.24 4.65 -0.87
C GLY A 158 -4.58 5.28 -2.22
N GLY A 159 -5.39 4.63 -3.07
CA GLY A 159 -5.79 5.15 -4.38
C GLY A 159 -4.63 5.26 -5.38
N TYR A 160 -3.65 4.37 -5.27
CA TYR A 160 -2.40 4.40 -6.04
C TYR A 160 -2.62 4.55 -7.55
N GLU A 161 -3.56 3.82 -8.15
CA GLU A 161 -3.84 3.83 -9.58
C GLU A 161 -4.38 5.17 -10.07
N PHE A 162 -5.19 5.85 -9.25
CA PHE A 162 -5.67 7.20 -9.56
C PHE A 162 -4.52 8.22 -9.53
N MET A 163 -3.64 8.12 -8.52
CA MET A 163 -2.45 8.98 -8.44
C MET A 163 -1.52 8.75 -9.63
N MET A 164 -1.38 7.49 -10.09
CA MET A 164 -0.58 7.19 -11.28
C MET A 164 -1.14 7.85 -12.56
N LYS A 165 -2.45 8.04 -12.64
CA LYS A 165 -3.15 8.66 -13.78
C LYS A 165 -3.31 10.18 -13.63
N THR A 166 -2.97 10.76 -12.48
CA THR A 166 -3.04 12.21 -12.23
C THR A 166 -1.79 12.90 -12.78
N ASP A 167 -1.98 13.87 -13.69
CA ASP A 167 -0.87 14.50 -14.41
C ASP A 167 -0.27 15.71 -13.70
N SER A 168 -1.02 16.35 -12.81
CA SER A 168 -0.60 17.60 -12.19
C SER A 168 -0.77 17.60 -10.68
N VAL A 169 0.17 18.27 -10.02
CA VAL A 169 0.14 18.61 -8.60
C VAL A 169 0.55 20.08 -8.45
N SER A 170 -0.13 20.80 -7.59
CA SER A 170 0.23 22.16 -7.16
C SER A 170 0.80 22.11 -5.75
N VAL A 171 1.91 22.81 -5.54
CA VAL A 171 2.54 22.94 -4.21
C VAL A 171 2.70 24.43 -3.93
N THR A 172 2.18 24.89 -2.78
CA THR A 172 2.32 26.28 -2.32
C THR A 172 2.55 26.29 -0.81
N GLY A 173 3.77 26.57 -0.38
CA GLY A 173 4.16 26.46 1.01
C GLY A 173 3.92 25.05 1.54
N SER A 174 3.13 24.92 2.61
CA SER A 174 2.75 23.62 3.20
C SER A 174 1.56 22.94 2.51
N SER A 175 0.98 23.53 1.46
CA SER A 175 -0.19 22.97 0.75
C SER A 175 0.21 22.15 -0.46
N ILE A 176 -0.40 20.99 -0.62
CA ILE A 176 -0.26 20.10 -1.78
C ILE A 176 -1.67 19.81 -2.30
N ASP A 177 -1.96 20.26 -3.52
CA ASP A 177 -3.27 20.11 -4.15
C ASP A 177 -3.14 19.33 -5.47
N PHE A 178 -3.95 18.31 -5.65
CA PHE A 178 -4.03 17.50 -6.85
C PHE A 178 -5.41 16.88 -6.99
N VAL A 179 -5.76 16.48 -8.21
CA VAL A 179 -7.01 15.76 -8.43
C VAL A 179 -6.88 14.37 -7.82
N TYR A 180 -7.52 14.17 -6.68
CA TYR A 180 -7.60 12.88 -6.02
C TYR A 180 -9.00 12.32 -6.23
N THR A 181 -9.12 11.52 -7.28
CA THR A 181 -10.36 10.81 -7.55
C THR A 181 -10.34 9.48 -6.83
N ARG A 182 -11.31 9.25 -5.97
CA ARG A 182 -11.57 7.94 -5.37
C ARG A 182 -12.98 7.54 -5.79
N SER A 183 -13.12 6.41 -6.46
CA SER A 183 -14.42 5.94 -6.90
C SER A 183 -15.18 5.24 -5.77
N ALA A 184 -16.51 5.33 -5.79
CA ALA A 184 -17.35 4.63 -4.81
C ALA A 184 -17.11 3.11 -4.80
N VAL A 185 -16.70 2.53 -5.92
CA VAL A 185 -16.34 1.10 -5.97
C VAL A 185 -15.08 0.80 -5.18
N TYR A 186 -14.08 1.70 -5.16
CA TYR A 186 -12.89 1.55 -4.31
C TYR A 186 -13.26 1.60 -2.84
N ASP A 187 -14.13 2.53 -2.42
CA ASP A 187 -14.60 2.61 -1.03
C ASP A 187 -15.32 1.34 -0.62
N ARG A 188 -16.12 0.78 -1.51
CA ARG A 188 -16.84 -0.46 -1.26
C ARG A 188 -15.91 -1.67 -1.15
N LEU A 189 -14.95 -1.81 -2.07
CA LEU A 189 -13.97 -2.90 -2.04
C LEU A 189 -12.99 -2.76 -0.87
N TYR A 190 -12.63 -1.54 -0.49
CA TYR A 190 -11.85 -1.30 0.72
C TYR A 190 -12.60 -1.74 1.98
N SER A 191 -13.90 -1.38 2.10
CA SER A 191 -14.73 -1.83 3.21
C SER A 191 -14.85 -3.36 3.25
N PHE A 192 -14.98 -4.00 2.08
CA PHE A 192 -14.98 -5.46 1.97
C PHE A 192 -13.65 -6.07 2.46
N LEU A 193 -12.52 -5.50 2.04
CA LEU A 193 -11.19 -5.94 2.46
C LEU A 193 -10.98 -5.79 3.97
N LEU A 194 -11.46 -4.70 4.57
CA LEU A 194 -11.41 -4.51 6.03
C LEU A 194 -12.24 -5.56 6.77
N GLY A 195 -13.46 -5.86 6.29
CA GLY A 195 -14.28 -6.94 6.86
C GLY A 195 -13.59 -8.30 6.80
N TYR A 196 -12.90 -8.59 5.68
CA TYR A 196 -12.08 -9.79 5.55
C TYR A 196 -10.93 -9.81 6.56
N PHE A 197 -10.27 -8.68 6.80
CA PHE A 197 -9.21 -8.61 7.81
C PHE A 197 -9.73 -8.86 9.23
N GLU A 198 -10.86 -8.27 9.58
CA GLU A 198 -11.49 -8.46 10.90
C GLU A 198 -11.91 -9.93 11.13
N GLU A 199 -12.31 -10.64 10.09
CA GLU A 199 -12.71 -12.04 10.18
C GLU A 199 -11.51 -13.00 10.30
N HIS A 200 -10.37 -12.66 9.65
CA HIS A 200 -9.31 -13.64 9.42
C HIS A 200 -7.99 -13.33 10.13
N PHE A 201 -7.81 -12.15 10.67
CA PHE A 201 -6.56 -11.71 11.31
C PHE A 201 -6.79 -11.14 12.70
N THR A 202 -5.80 -11.31 13.56
CA THR A 202 -5.75 -10.64 14.86
C THR A 202 -5.51 -9.13 14.68
N PRO A 203 -5.87 -8.30 15.67
CA PRO A 203 -5.59 -6.86 15.62
C PRO A 203 -4.11 -6.53 15.38
N GLN A 204 -3.19 -7.35 15.90
CA GLN A 204 -1.75 -7.17 15.69
C GLN A 204 -1.33 -7.47 14.25
N GLU A 205 -1.89 -8.51 13.63
CA GLU A 205 -1.65 -8.83 12.23
C GLU A 205 -2.23 -7.76 11.30
N VAL A 206 -3.41 -7.25 11.60
CA VAL A 206 -4.00 -6.11 10.87
C VAL A 206 -3.08 -4.88 10.98
N LYS A 207 -2.55 -4.59 12.18
CA LYS A 207 -1.57 -3.52 12.37
C LYS A 207 -0.34 -3.74 11.47
N SER A 208 0.21 -4.95 11.43
CA SER A 208 1.35 -5.29 10.56
C SER A 208 1.02 -5.06 9.08
N ILE A 209 -0.15 -5.49 8.59
CA ILE A 209 -0.59 -5.28 7.21
C ILE A 209 -0.59 -3.78 6.84
N PHE A 210 -1.16 -2.92 7.70
CA PHE A 210 -1.18 -1.48 7.48
C PHE A 210 0.22 -0.85 7.50
N TYR A 211 1.11 -1.32 8.36
CA TYR A 211 2.52 -0.87 8.36
C TYR A 211 3.26 -1.30 7.10
N HIS A 212 2.98 -2.48 6.55
CA HIS A 212 3.53 -2.88 5.25
C HIS A 212 3.01 -2.00 4.10
N GLU A 213 1.77 -1.48 4.17
CA GLU A 213 1.31 -0.45 3.22
C GLU A 213 2.21 0.79 3.28
N LEU A 214 2.55 1.28 4.48
CA LEU A 214 3.48 2.40 4.62
C LEU A 214 4.85 2.09 4.00
N VAL A 215 5.36 0.87 4.19
CA VAL A 215 6.62 0.46 3.55
C VAL A 215 6.50 0.46 2.03
N HIS A 216 5.37 0.07 1.46
CA HIS A 216 5.16 0.15 0.02
C HIS A 216 5.16 1.60 -0.49
N TRP A 217 4.55 2.54 0.24
CA TRP A 217 4.62 3.96 -0.06
C TRP A 217 6.04 4.53 0.07
N LEU A 218 6.78 4.16 1.12
CA LEU A 218 8.18 4.55 1.31
C LEU A 218 9.06 4.08 0.14
N ARG A 219 8.94 2.82 -0.27
CA ARG A 219 9.71 2.22 -1.37
C ARG A 219 9.47 2.92 -2.72
N LEU A 220 8.30 3.49 -2.91
CA LEU A 220 7.94 4.21 -4.13
C LEU A 220 8.69 5.55 -4.24
N MET A 221 8.96 6.22 -3.13
CA MET A 221 9.47 7.59 -3.10
C MET A 221 10.83 7.77 -3.78
N PRO A 222 11.89 6.96 -3.53
CA PRO A 222 13.17 7.15 -4.21
C PRO A 222 13.08 7.03 -5.73
N TYR A 223 12.18 6.17 -6.23
CA TYR A 223 11.92 6.05 -7.66
C TYR A 223 11.24 7.33 -8.19
N LYS A 224 10.19 7.82 -7.53
CA LYS A 224 9.45 9.03 -7.94
C LYS A 224 10.33 10.28 -7.88
N LEU A 225 11.13 10.42 -6.84
CA LEU A 225 12.08 11.54 -6.71
C LEU A 225 13.11 11.60 -7.87
N ARG A 226 13.53 10.44 -8.38
CA ARG A 226 14.49 10.38 -9.50
C ARG A 226 13.85 10.49 -10.88
N LYS A 227 12.71 9.87 -11.09
CA LYS A 227 12.09 9.70 -12.42
C LYS A 227 10.94 10.65 -12.69
N ASP A 228 10.33 11.19 -11.64
CA ASP A 228 9.11 11.99 -11.74
C ASP A 228 9.07 13.08 -10.65
N ALA A 229 10.17 13.84 -10.55
CA ALA A 229 10.36 14.83 -9.50
C ALA A 229 9.21 15.87 -9.43
N ARG A 230 8.59 16.18 -10.58
CA ARG A 230 7.45 17.12 -10.64
C ARG A 230 6.22 16.59 -9.89
N ARG A 231 5.92 15.29 -9.98
CA ARG A 231 4.79 14.66 -9.30
C ARG A 231 5.17 14.00 -7.97
N ALA A 232 6.46 13.97 -7.60
CA ALA A 232 6.91 13.40 -6.33
C ALA A 232 6.18 13.96 -5.10
N PRO A 233 5.86 15.28 -4.99
CA PRO A 233 5.07 15.81 -3.88
C PRO A 233 3.69 15.15 -3.72
N MET A 234 3.02 14.77 -4.81
CA MET A 234 1.74 14.06 -4.77
C MET A 234 1.89 12.66 -4.13
N PHE A 235 2.93 11.90 -4.52
CA PHE A 235 3.18 10.58 -3.93
C PHE A 235 3.64 10.70 -2.47
N TYR A 236 4.36 11.76 -2.13
CA TYR A 236 4.67 12.11 -0.75
C TYR A 236 3.40 12.42 0.06
N ALA A 237 2.45 13.16 -0.52
CA ALA A 237 1.14 13.38 0.10
C ALA A 237 0.40 12.06 0.34
N GLY A 238 0.43 11.10 -0.61
CA GLY A 238 -0.13 9.76 -0.42
C GLY A 238 0.49 9.00 0.77
N LEU A 239 1.81 9.04 0.90
CA LEU A 239 2.51 8.48 2.06
C LEU A 239 2.07 9.16 3.37
N VAL A 240 2.00 10.51 3.40
CA VAL A 240 1.59 11.28 4.58
C VAL A 240 0.14 10.96 4.97
N MET A 241 -0.77 10.87 4.01
CA MET A 241 -2.18 10.49 4.25
C MET A 241 -2.28 9.09 4.86
N ALA A 242 -1.63 8.11 4.26
CA ALA A 242 -1.61 6.74 4.75
C ALA A 242 -0.97 6.64 6.16
N ALA A 243 0.14 7.36 6.41
CA ALA A 243 0.79 7.38 7.71
C ALA A 243 -0.10 7.99 8.81
N ASN A 244 -0.87 9.05 8.50
CA ASN A 244 -1.83 9.61 9.44
C ASN A 244 -2.99 8.67 9.74
N ASP A 245 -3.47 7.90 8.75
CA ASP A 245 -4.52 6.90 8.99
C ASP A 245 -4.02 5.79 9.90
N VAL A 246 -2.81 5.28 9.68
CA VAL A 246 -2.17 4.28 10.56
C VAL A 246 -1.96 4.84 11.96
N TYR A 247 -1.45 6.09 12.08
CA TYR A 247 -1.29 6.77 13.35
C TYR A 247 -2.60 6.87 14.13
N ASN A 248 -3.65 7.35 13.48
CA ASN A 248 -4.95 7.54 14.11
C ASN A 248 -5.60 6.20 14.51
N ARG A 249 -5.34 5.13 13.78
CA ARG A 249 -5.93 3.81 14.01
C ARG A 249 -5.21 3.03 15.10
N PHE A 250 -3.88 3.14 15.22
CA PHE A 250 -3.09 2.23 16.03
C PHE A 250 -2.16 2.90 17.06
N GLU A 251 -1.84 4.19 16.91
CA GLU A 251 -0.84 4.87 17.74
C GLU A 251 -1.43 6.00 18.60
N LYS A 252 -2.54 6.57 18.17
CA LYS A 252 -3.19 7.65 18.90
C LYS A 252 -3.99 7.05 20.07
N ASN A 253 -3.45 7.21 21.29
CA ASN A 253 -4.14 6.90 22.55
C ASN A 253 -5.29 7.86 22.82
#